data_c3aed626ba7727d8e0294aa75a66ae14
#
_entry.id   c3aed626ba7727d8e0294aa75a66ae14
#
_cell.length_a   1.000
_cell.length_b   1.000
_cell.length_c   1.000
_cell.angle_alpha   90.00
_cell.angle_beta   90.00
_cell.angle_gamma   90.00
#
_symmetry.space_group_name_H-M   'P 1'
#
loop_
_entity.id
_entity.type
_entity.pdbx_description
1 polymer ?
#
loop_
_entity_poly.entity_id
_entity_poly.type
_entity_poly.pdbx_seq_one_letter_code
_entity_poly.pdbx_strand_id
1 'polypeptide(L)'
;RLSNIKLGDTVVFVNKDAEQHWPASDIHPTHGVYPEKGGCIGSKFDACKGLKEGKQYSFTFFHKGSWCYHDHLKPNLVGCVDAQ
;
A
#
# COMPACT_ATOMS: atom_id res chain seq x y z
N ARG A 1 -9.42 -7.48 -0.70
CA ARG A 1 -10.31 -6.36 -0.42
C ARG A 1 -10.10 -5.25 -1.45
N LEU A 2 -11.19 -4.68 -1.95
CA LEU A 2 -11.17 -3.61 -2.93
C LEU A 2 -11.78 -2.34 -2.34
N SER A 3 -11.07 -1.22 -2.47
CA SER A 3 -11.56 0.10 -2.10
C SER A 3 -11.62 0.99 -3.35
N ASN A 4 -12.75 1.68 -3.53
CA ASN A 4 -12.93 2.62 -4.65
C ASN A 4 -12.68 4.04 -4.17
N ILE A 5 -11.82 4.75 -4.87
CA ILE A 5 -11.49 6.15 -4.55
C ILE A 5 -11.46 6.99 -5.82
N LYS A 6 -11.40 8.30 -5.66
CA LYS A 6 -11.18 9.26 -6.75
C LYS A 6 -9.71 9.63 -6.80
N LEU A 7 -9.22 10.00 -7.99
CA LEU A 7 -7.85 10.51 -8.13
C LEU A 7 -7.63 11.69 -7.19
N GLY A 8 -6.51 11.69 -6.50
CA GLY A 8 -6.17 12.71 -5.51
C GLY A 8 -6.61 12.36 -4.09
N ASP A 9 -7.38 11.28 -3.92
CA ASP A 9 -7.78 10.85 -2.59
C ASP A 9 -6.62 10.17 -1.86
N THR A 10 -6.63 10.31 -0.53
CA THR A 10 -5.65 9.69 0.34
C THR A 10 -6.27 8.49 1.04
N VAL A 11 -5.60 7.35 0.98
CA VAL A 11 -5.99 6.14 1.71
C VAL A 11 -5.11 6.02 2.94
N VAL A 12 -5.73 5.76 4.09
CA VAL A 12 -5.02 5.58 5.35
C VAL A 12 -5.06 4.09 5.72
N PHE A 13 -3.89 3.51 5.90
CA PHE A 13 -3.73 2.12 6.33
C PHE A 13 -3.42 2.15 7.83
N VAL A 14 -4.32 1.62 8.63
CA VAL A 14 -4.18 1.62 10.09
C VAL A 14 -3.99 0.18 10.55
N ASN A 15 -2.92 -0.06 11.31
CA ASN A 15 -2.71 -1.37 11.92
C ASN A 15 -3.42 -1.44 13.27
N LYS A 16 -4.44 -2.29 13.37
CA LYS A 16 -5.16 -2.55 14.63
C LYS A 16 -4.82 -3.92 15.21
N ASP A 17 -3.77 -4.54 14.69
CA ASP A 17 -3.32 -5.86 15.06
C ASP A 17 -2.08 -5.77 15.95
N ALA A 18 -1.87 -6.77 16.81
CA ALA A 18 -0.66 -6.84 17.65
C ALA A 18 0.60 -7.11 16.83
N GLU A 19 0.47 -7.77 15.66
CA GLU A 19 1.60 -8.01 14.78
C GLU A 19 1.85 -6.78 13.91
N GLN A 20 3.10 -6.59 13.49
CA GLN A 20 3.44 -5.52 12.56
C GLN A 20 2.97 -5.87 11.15
N HIS A 21 2.55 -4.86 10.39
CA HIS A 21 2.16 -4.98 9.00
C HIS A 21 2.82 -3.88 8.17
N TRP A 22 3.14 -4.20 6.92
CA TRP A 22 3.87 -3.30 6.03
C TRP A 22 3.17 -3.30 4.67
N PRO A 23 2.17 -2.42 4.44
CA PRO A 23 1.51 -2.35 3.13
C PRO A 23 2.44 -1.76 2.07
N ALA A 24 2.46 -2.39 0.92
CA ALA A 24 3.30 -1.99 -0.21
C ALA A 24 2.69 -2.45 -1.53
N SER A 25 2.97 -1.67 -2.59
CA SER A 25 2.52 -2.01 -3.92
C SER A 25 3.02 -3.41 -4.33
N ASP A 26 2.19 -4.13 -5.07
CA ASP A 26 2.60 -5.40 -5.66
C ASP A 26 3.74 -5.15 -6.67
N ILE A 27 4.49 -6.10 -7.04
CA ILE A 27 4.52 -7.48 -6.62
C ILE A 27 5.57 -7.63 -5.53
N HIS A 28 5.44 -8.63 -4.65
CA HIS A 28 6.48 -8.94 -3.67
C HIS A 28 7.63 -9.67 -4.37
N PRO A 29 8.90 -9.33 -4.11
CA PRO A 29 9.41 -8.30 -3.20
C PRO A 29 9.78 -6.99 -3.89
N THR A 30 9.47 -6.79 -5.18
CA THR A 30 9.96 -5.65 -5.96
C THR A 30 9.12 -4.38 -5.79
N HIS A 31 7.83 -4.51 -5.42
CA HIS A 31 6.90 -3.40 -5.12
C HIS A 31 6.81 -2.35 -6.25
N GLY A 32 6.92 -2.77 -7.52
CA GLY A 32 7.08 -1.84 -8.64
C GLY A 32 5.84 -1.61 -9.51
N VAL A 33 4.68 -2.18 -9.16
CA VAL A 33 3.50 -2.10 -10.02
C VAL A 33 2.91 -0.69 -10.03
N TYR A 34 2.81 -0.02 -8.88
CA TYR A 34 2.33 1.36 -8.86
C TYR A 34 3.38 2.26 -9.55
N PRO A 35 2.97 3.12 -10.51
CA PRO A 35 3.92 3.72 -11.46
C PRO A 35 4.77 4.90 -10.96
N GLU A 36 4.69 5.27 -9.68
CA GLU A 36 5.55 6.33 -9.13
C GLU A 36 6.79 5.72 -8.48
N LYS A 37 7.96 5.99 -9.05
CA LYS A 37 9.24 5.52 -8.50
C LYS A 37 9.76 6.50 -7.46
N GLY A 38 10.74 6.05 -6.66
CA GLY A 38 11.37 6.89 -5.64
C GLY A 38 11.02 6.53 -4.21
N GLY A 39 10.31 5.43 -3.99
CA GLY A 39 10.10 4.88 -2.65
C GLY A 39 11.31 4.08 -2.19
N CYS A 40 11.16 3.36 -1.10
CA CYS A 40 12.28 2.61 -0.50
C CYS A 40 12.65 1.36 -1.29
N ILE A 41 11.75 0.80 -2.11
CA ILE A 41 12.04 -0.39 -2.92
C ILE A 41 11.71 -0.10 -4.39
N GLY A 42 10.46 -0.32 -4.82
CA GLY A 42 10.09 -0.24 -6.23
C GLY A 42 9.12 0.86 -6.58
N SER A 43 8.38 1.39 -5.61
CA SER A 43 7.44 2.49 -5.85
C SER A 43 7.24 3.32 -4.60
N LYS A 44 6.62 4.49 -4.76
CA LYS A 44 6.27 5.34 -3.63
C LYS A 44 5.10 4.78 -2.82
N PHE A 45 4.31 3.88 -3.39
CA PHE A 45 3.23 3.21 -2.66
C PHE A 45 3.82 2.08 -1.82
N ASP A 46 4.36 2.46 -0.66
CA ASP A 46 5.12 1.55 0.18
C ASP A 46 5.29 2.20 1.56
N ALA A 47 4.89 1.54 2.62
CA ALA A 47 5.05 2.05 3.97
C ALA A 47 6.52 2.09 4.41
N CYS A 48 7.36 1.30 3.77
CA CYS A 48 8.81 1.26 3.99
C CYS A 48 9.24 0.78 5.39
N LYS A 49 8.31 0.29 6.17
CA LYS A 49 8.59 -0.27 7.50
C LYS A 49 7.38 -1.00 8.03
N GLY A 50 7.59 -1.89 8.96
CA GLY A 50 6.50 -2.52 9.68
C GLY A 50 5.78 -1.50 10.57
N LEU A 51 4.46 -1.42 10.43
CA LEU A 51 3.63 -0.58 11.28
C LEU A 51 3.26 -1.34 12.54
N LYS A 52 3.61 -0.80 13.69
CA LYS A 52 3.21 -1.36 14.98
C LYS A 52 1.73 -1.10 15.22
N GLU A 53 1.16 -1.81 16.19
CA GLU A 53 -0.25 -1.62 16.58
C GLU A 53 -0.56 -0.15 16.84
N GLY A 54 -1.66 0.34 16.27
CA GLY A 54 -2.09 1.73 16.41
C GLY A 54 -1.41 2.71 15.46
N LYS A 55 -0.39 2.28 14.72
CA LYS A 55 0.31 3.15 13.77
C LYS A 55 -0.36 3.11 12.42
N GLN A 56 -0.11 4.14 11.62
CA GLN A 56 -0.75 4.27 10.31
C GLN A 56 0.23 4.76 9.25
N TYR A 57 -0.13 4.47 8.00
CA TYR A 57 0.55 4.93 6.79
C TYR A 57 -0.48 5.49 5.85
N SER A 58 -0.24 6.68 5.30
CA SER A 58 -1.14 7.35 4.36
C SER A 58 -0.48 7.44 3.00
N PHE A 59 -1.26 7.20 1.94
CA PHE A 59 -0.78 7.36 0.58
C PHE A 59 -1.85 7.99 -0.29
N THR A 60 -1.47 8.97 -1.13
CA THR A 60 -2.36 9.68 -2.05
C THR A 60 -2.16 9.13 -3.45
N PHE A 61 -3.26 8.75 -4.11
CA PHE A 61 -3.22 8.10 -5.42
C PHE A 61 -3.50 9.11 -6.52
N PHE A 62 -2.52 9.35 -7.40
CA PHE A 62 -2.66 10.27 -8.54
C PHE A 62 -2.73 9.56 -9.88
N HIS A 63 -2.68 8.25 -9.90
CA HIS A 63 -2.74 7.46 -11.14
C HIS A 63 -4.01 6.63 -11.19
N LYS A 64 -4.72 6.72 -12.31
CA LYS A 64 -5.93 5.96 -12.54
C LYS A 64 -5.59 4.49 -12.76
N GLY A 65 -6.31 3.61 -12.11
CA GLY A 65 -6.10 2.17 -12.24
C GLY A 65 -6.46 1.41 -10.99
N SER A 66 -6.29 0.10 -11.05
CA SER A 66 -6.49 -0.79 -9.90
C SER A 66 -5.12 -1.15 -9.34
N TRP A 67 -4.83 -0.65 -8.14
CA TRP A 67 -3.51 -0.78 -7.53
C TRP A 67 -3.57 -1.76 -6.37
N CYS A 68 -3.11 -2.98 -6.62
CA CYS A 68 -3.11 -4.02 -5.60
C CYS A 68 -1.85 -3.93 -4.75
N TYR A 69 -1.99 -4.31 -3.50
CA TYR A 69 -0.92 -4.25 -2.52
C TYR A 69 -0.93 -5.51 -1.67
N HIS A 70 0.19 -5.72 -0.99
CA HIS A 70 0.35 -6.83 -0.05
C HIS A 70 1.03 -6.31 1.21
N ASP A 71 1.00 -7.14 2.25
CA ASP A 71 1.81 -6.92 3.43
C ASP A 71 3.19 -7.51 3.18
N HIS A 72 4.22 -6.66 3.15
CA HIS A 72 5.59 -7.13 2.90
C HIS A 72 6.06 -8.17 3.93
N LEU A 73 5.52 -8.11 5.15
CA LEU A 73 5.86 -9.06 6.22
C LEU A 73 5.05 -10.35 6.13
N LYS A 74 3.90 -10.33 5.44
CA LYS A 74 3.03 -11.48 5.21
C LYS A 74 2.44 -11.39 3.79
N PRO A 75 3.19 -11.78 2.76
CA PRO A 75 2.81 -11.50 1.37
C PRO A 75 1.48 -12.10 0.90
N ASN A 76 0.91 -13.04 1.63
CA ASN A 76 -0.41 -13.59 1.32
C ASN A 76 -1.57 -12.70 1.79
N LEU A 77 -1.31 -11.67 2.56
CA LEU A 77 -2.33 -10.68 2.95
C LEU A 77 -2.34 -9.58 1.89
N VAL A 78 -3.43 -9.49 1.15
CA VAL A 78 -3.52 -8.62 -0.03
C VAL A 78 -4.79 -7.79 -0.04
N GLY A 79 -4.78 -6.70 -0.80
CA GLY A 79 -5.92 -5.86 -1.07
C GLY A 79 -5.68 -5.05 -2.32
N CYS A 80 -6.68 -4.29 -2.77
CA CYS A 80 -6.55 -3.44 -3.95
C CYS A 80 -7.27 -2.10 -3.73
N VAL A 81 -6.74 -1.05 -4.36
CA VAL A 81 -7.37 0.27 -4.40
C VAL A 81 -7.67 0.57 -5.86
N ASP A 82 -8.94 0.84 -6.17
CA ASP A 82 -9.39 1.22 -7.50
C ASP A 82 -9.52 2.74 -7.57
N ALA A 83 -8.58 3.40 -8.23
CA ALA A 83 -8.54 4.86 -8.35
C ALA A 83 -9.14 5.28 -9.69
N GLN A 84 -10.21 6.07 -9.62
CA GLN A 84 -11.01 6.45 -10.80
C GLN A 84 -10.90 7.93 -11.14
#